data_9e8eb5c524e7b4d81d283c788c7fa8f3
#
_entry.id   9e8eb5c524e7b4d81d283c788c7fa8f3
#
_cell.length_a   1.000
_cell.length_b   1.000
_cell.length_c   1.000
_cell.angle_alpha   90.00
_cell.angle_beta   90.00
_cell.angle_gamma   90.00
#
_symmetry.space_group_name_H-M   'P 1'
#
loop_
_entity.id
_entity.type
_entity.pdbx_description
1 polymer ?
#
loop_
_entity_poly.entity_id
_entity_poly.type
_entity_poly.pdbx_seq_one_letter_code
_entity_poly.pdbx_strand_id
1 'polypeptide(L)'
;MLVLSQDKRGIIMARIIDGKEMNMIGSNLRKLRTERKMSQQALSAKLEMMAIYICRGSISRIEDKQRTVTDIELYGIAKVLGVSIQELYECDDI
;
A
#
# COMPACT_ATOMS: atom_id res chain seq x y z
N MET A 1 -9.98 8.19 11.53
CA MET A 1 -10.42 7.37 11.88
C MET A 1 -10.45 6.91 13.08
N LEU A 2 -10.55 6.53 13.88
CA LEU A 2 -10.69 6.26 15.09
C LEU A 2 -9.89 5.35 15.69
N VAL A 3 -9.41 5.46 16.55
CA VAL A 3 -8.63 4.57 17.17
C VAL A 3 -9.21 4.06 18.26
N LEU A 4 -9.26 3.71 18.93
CA LEU A 4 -9.56 3.11 19.82
C LEU A 4 -9.41 2.64 20.49
N SER A 5 -9.29 2.77 21.03
CA SER A 5 -9.18 2.11 21.54
C SER A 5 -9.49 1.67 22.27
N GLN A 6 -9.70 1.51 22.71
CA GLN A 6 -10.00 0.75 23.22
C GLN A 6 -10.70 0.33 23.49
N ASP A 7 -10.96 0.24 23.54
CA ASP A 7 -11.54 -0.46 23.70
C ASP A 7 -11.78 -1.09 23.93
N LYS A 8 -11.82 -1.65 24.34
CA LYS A 8 -11.98 -2.36 24.44
C LYS A 8 -12.54 -2.94 24.42
N ARG A 9 -12.96 -2.98 24.27
CA ARG A 9 -13.32 -3.33 23.85
C ARG A 9 -13.36 -3.20 23.72
N GLY A 10 -13.11 -2.44 23.68
CA GLY A 10 -12.96 -2.10 23.18
C GLY A 10 -12.89 -1.28 22.77
N ILE A 11 -12.95 -1.04 22.38
CA ILE A 11 -12.91 -0.48 21.73
C ILE A 11 -12.61 0.08 21.43
N ILE A 12 -12.58 0.02 21.31
CA ILE A 12 -12.23 0.42 20.72
C ILE A 12 -12.24 0.94 20.00
N MET A 13 -12.96 1.40 20.24
CA MET A 13 -12.87 1.64 19.04
C MET A 13 -11.58 1.89 18.56
N ALA A 14 -11.04 1.05 18.04
CA ALA A 14 -9.75 1.17 17.53
C ALA A 14 -9.77 1.91 16.23
N ARG A 15 -8.78 2.69 15.99
CA ARG A 15 -8.64 3.38 14.75
C ARG A 15 -8.05 2.42 13.72
N ILE A 16 -8.61 2.38 12.52
CA ILE A 16 -8.10 1.56 11.46
C ILE A 16 -6.90 2.22 10.80
N ILE A 17 -6.93 3.52 10.64
CA ILE A 17 -5.87 4.25 9.97
C ILE A 17 -5.24 5.22 10.93
N ASP A 18 -3.92 5.19 11.02
CA ASP A 18 -3.18 6.17 11.76
C ASP A 18 -3.23 7.47 10.99
N GLY A 19 -3.50 8.58 11.65
CA GLY A 19 -3.61 9.86 10.98
C GLY A 19 -2.36 10.31 10.27
N LYS A 20 -1.21 9.71 10.57
CA LYS A 20 0.05 10.06 9.93
C LYS A 20 0.32 9.23 8.68
N GLU A 21 -0.37 8.13 8.50
CA GLU A 21 -0.14 7.28 7.35
C GLU A 21 -1.15 7.62 6.28
N MET A 22 -0.69 7.70 5.05
CA MET A 22 -1.52 8.13 3.94
C MET A 22 -1.97 6.99 3.05
N ASN A 23 -1.57 5.77 3.34
CA ASN A 23 -2.08 4.62 2.62
C ASN A 23 -1.95 3.39 3.51
N MET A 24 -2.59 2.31 3.11
CA MET A 24 -2.61 1.08 3.89
C MET A 24 -1.84 -0.04 3.22
N ILE A 25 -1.09 0.25 2.17
CA ILE A 25 -0.46 -0.82 1.39
C ILE A 25 1.05 -0.75 1.37
N GLY A 26 1.65 0.31 1.91
CA GLY A 26 3.07 0.59 1.69
C GLY A 26 4.00 -0.54 2.11
N SER A 27 3.82 -1.06 3.32
CA SER A 27 4.70 -2.12 3.82
C SER A 27 4.55 -3.40 3.02
N ASN A 28 3.31 -3.76 2.69
CA ASN A 28 3.06 -4.96 1.89
C ASN A 28 3.57 -4.78 0.47
N LEU A 29 3.43 -3.59 -0.10
CA LEU A 29 3.98 -3.31 -1.41
C LEU A 29 5.49 -3.57 -1.42
N ARG A 30 6.19 -3.02 -0.44
CA ARG A 30 7.63 -3.22 -0.35
C ARG A 30 7.97 -4.69 -0.20
N LYS A 31 7.26 -5.40 0.67
CA LYS A 31 7.51 -6.80 0.92
C LYS A 31 7.31 -7.63 -0.35
N LEU A 32 6.17 -7.44 -1.01
CA LEU A 32 5.85 -8.22 -2.20
C LEU A 32 6.80 -7.89 -3.35
N ARG A 33 7.18 -6.63 -3.46
CA ARG A 33 8.13 -6.21 -4.49
C ARG A 33 9.50 -6.87 -4.27
N THR A 34 9.99 -6.80 -3.03
CA THR A 34 11.32 -7.35 -2.74
C THR A 34 11.34 -8.87 -2.83
N GLU A 35 10.24 -9.53 -2.47
CA GLU A 35 10.15 -10.97 -2.64
C GLU A 35 10.29 -11.37 -4.09
N ARG A 36 9.87 -10.51 -5.00
CA ARG A 36 9.96 -10.75 -6.43
C ARG A 36 11.24 -10.19 -7.02
N LYS A 37 12.16 -9.74 -6.16
CA LYS A 37 13.46 -9.19 -6.56
C LYS A 37 13.30 -8.07 -7.59
N MET A 38 12.28 -7.26 -7.39
CA MET A 38 11.95 -6.17 -8.29
C MET A 38 12.35 -4.86 -7.62
N SER A 39 13.11 -4.03 -8.34
CA SER A 39 13.48 -2.71 -7.81
C SER A 39 12.30 -1.75 -7.93
N GLN A 40 12.38 -0.63 -7.22
CA GLN A 40 11.36 0.40 -7.37
C GLN A 40 11.33 0.93 -8.80
N GLN A 41 12.48 1.04 -9.44
CA GLN A 41 12.55 1.49 -10.82
C GLN A 41 11.88 0.48 -11.76
N ALA A 42 12.09 -0.81 -11.52
CA ALA A 42 11.47 -1.84 -12.34
C ALA A 42 9.95 -1.82 -12.21
N LEU A 43 9.46 -1.61 -11.00
CA LEU A 43 8.02 -1.49 -10.78
C LEU A 43 7.47 -0.28 -11.53
N SER A 44 8.18 0.85 -11.44
CA SER A 44 7.77 2.05 -12.15
C SER A 44 7.67 1.80 -13.64
N ALA A 45 8.67 1.11 -14.21
CA ALA A 45 8.69 0.83 -15.64
C ALA A 45 7.53 -0.08 -16.05
N LYS A 46 7.22 -1.09 -15.24
CA LYS A 46 6.12 -1.99 -15.57
C LYS A 46 4.76 -1.29 -15.48
N LEU A 47 4.61 -0.39 -14.52
CA LEU A 47 3.38 0.40 -14.42
C LEU A 47 3.23 1.32 -15.62
N GLU A 48 4.34 1.88 -16.09
CA GLU A 48 4.29 2.76 -17.24
C GLU A 48 3.78 2.03 -18.48
N MET A 49 4.08 0.75 -18.61
CA MET A 49 3.57 -0.05 -19.72
C MET A 49 2.07 -0.21 -19.67
N MET A 50 1.46 0.05 -18.52
CA MET A 50 0.02 0.04 -18.36
C MET A 50 -0.56 1.46 -18.40
N ALA A 51 0.26 2.43 -18.79
CA ALA A 51 -0.11 3.84 -18.82
C ALA A 51 -0.43 4.38 -17.41
N ILE A 52 0.20 3.79 -16.41
CA ILE A 52 0.07 4.26 -15.02
C ILE A 52 1.42 4.85 -14.64
N TYR A 53 1.46 6.15 -14.48
CA TYR A 53 2.74 6.85 -14.36
C TYR A 53 3.03 7.17 -12.89
N ILE A 54 3.83 6.34 -12.26
CA ILE A 54 4.29 6.55 -10.90
C ILE A 54 5.81 6.43 -10.94
N CYS A 55 6.50 7.54 -10.71
CA CYS A 55 7.95 7.53 -10.77
C CYS A 55 8.52 6.81 -9.55
N ARG A 56 9.80 6.44 -9.63
CA ARG A 56 10.46 5.70 -8.56
C ARG A 56 10.35 6.44 -7.22
N GLY A 57 10.53 7.76 -7.24
CA GLY A 57 10.42 8.53 -6.00
C GLY A 57 9.04 8.46 -5.38
N SER A 58 8.00 8.44 -6.21
CA SER A 58 6.63 8.30 -5.71
C SER A 58 6.39 6.91 -5.15
N ILE A 59 6.97 5.87 -5.80
CA ILE A 59 6.86 4.52 -5.27
C ILE A 59 7.51 4.45 -3.89
N SER A 60 8.67 5.09 -3.74
CA SER A 60 9.33 5.13 -2.46
C SER A 60 8.45 5.77 -1.39
N ARG A 61 7.77 6.86 -1.74
CA ARG A 61 6.88 7.52 -0.79
C ARG A 61 5.66 6.69 -0.46
N ILE A 62 5.15 5.93 -1.43
CA ILE A 62 4.04 5.01 -1.16
C ILE A 62 4.49 3.95 -0.15
N GLU A 63 5.67 3.39 -0.34
CA GLU A 63 6.18 2.36 0.56
C GLU A 63 6.42 2.90 1.96
N ASP A 64 6.73 4.19 2.08
CA ASP A 64 6.90 4.82 3.38
C ASP A 64 5.59 5.39 3.91
N LYS A 65 4.48 5.16 3.21
CA LYS A 65 3.14 5.61 3.60
C LYS A 65 3.03 7.12 3.69
N GLN A 66 3.79 7.80 2.85
CA GLN A 66 3.80 9.26 2.82
C GLN A 66 3.07 9.83 1.61
N ARG A 67 2.28 9.02 0.93
CA ARG A 67 1.57 9.43 -0.25
C ARG A 67 0.30 8.60 -0.36
N THR A 68 -0.78 9.21 -0.79
CA THR A 68 -2.01 8.46 -1.06
C THR A 68 -1.85 7.66 -2.35
N VAL A 69 -2.70 6.66 -2.51
CA VAL A 69 -2.70 5.80 -3.69
C VAL A 69 -4.11 5.82 -4.27
N THR A 70 -4.22 6.09 -5.56
CA THR A 70 -5.52 6.08 -6.22
C THR A 70 -5.92 4.64 -6.51
N ASP A 71 -7.21 4.42 -6.80
CA ASP A 71 -7.68 3.07 -7.10
C ASP A 71 -7.05 2.53 -8.38
N ILE A 72 -6.80 3.39 -9.37
CA ILE A 72 -6.15 2.97 -10.61
C ILE A 72 -4.72 2.53 -10.32
N GLU A 73 -4.01 3.29 -9.48
CA GLU A 73 -2.65 2.93 -9.10
C GLU A 73 -2.63 1.62 -8.33
N LEU A 74 -3.58 1.44 -7.42
CA LEU A 74 -3.68 0.22 -6.65
C LEU A 74 -3.92 -0.98 -7.55
N TYR A 75 -4.81 -0.84 -8.51
CA TYR A 75 -5.10 -1.90 -9.47
C TYR A 75 -3.84 -2.27 -10.24
N GLY A 76 -3.12 -1.28 -10.75
CA GLY A 76 -1.91 -1.53 -11.53
C GLY A 76 -0.83 -2.22 -10.71
N ILE A 77 -0.63 -1.77 -9.48
CA ILE A 77 0.36 -2.37 -8.60
C ILE A 77 0.04 -3.84 -8.36
N ALA A 78 -1.23 -4.15 -8.09
CA ALA A 78 -1.64 -5.53 -7.86
C ALA A 78 -1.40 -6.38 -9.10
N LYS A 79 -1.70 -5.84 -10.27
CA LYS A 79 -1.48 -6.57 -11.53
C LYS A 79 -0.01 -6.85 -11.77
N VAL A 80 0.85 -5.86 -11.56
CA VAL A 80 2.29 -6.05 -11.80
C VAL A 80 2.85 -7.08 -10.84
N LEU A 81 2.42 -7.06 -9.60
CA LEU A 81 2.92 -7.99 -8.59
C LEU A 81 2.25 -9.35 -8.67
N GLY A 82 1.16 -9.47 -9.41
CA GLY A 82 0.46 -10.75 -9.54
C GLY A 82 -0.26 -11.15 -8.28
N VAL A 83 -0.81 -10.19 -7.55
CA VAL A 83 -1.55 -10.46 -6.31
C VAL A 83 -2.92 -9.81 -6.42
N SER A 84 -3.80 -10.20 -5.52
CA SER A 84 -5.10 -9.54 -5.43
C SER A 84 -4.94 -8.21 -4.71
N ILE A 85 -5.89 -7.31 -4.91
CA ILE A 85 -5.89 -6.04 -4.20
C ILE A 85 -5.95 -6.30 -2.70
N GLN A 86 -6.71 -7.32 -2.29
CA GLN A 86 -6.83 -7.68 -0.89
C GLN A 86 -5.46 -7.96 -0.26
N GLU A 87 -4.59 -8.62 -1.02
CA GLU A 87 -3.27 -8.98 -0.48
C GLU A 87 -2.36 -7.78 -0.28
N LEU A 88 -2.68 -6.65 -0.89
CA LEU A 88 -1.89 -5.44 -0.68
C LEU A 88 -2.23 -4.75 0.64
N TYR A 89 -3.42 -4.97 1.17
CA TYR A 89 -3.81 -4.28 2.40
C TYR A 89 -3.12 -4.90 3.60
N GLU A 90 -2.79 -4.03 4.55
CA GLU A 90 -2.04 -4.45 5.73
C GLU A 90 -2.92 -4.70 6.93
N CYS A 91 -4.19 -4.86 6.74
CA CYS A 91 -5.01 -5.17 7.86
C CYS A 91 -5.17 -6.59 7.95
N ASP A 92 -4.57 -7.19 8.88
CA ASP A 92 -4.68 -8.59 8.95
C ASP A 92 -5.53 -8.96 9.99
N ASP A 93 -5.77 -8.76 10.92
CA ASP A 93 -6.56 -9.40 11.83
C ASP A 93 -7.45 -8.50 12.34
N ILE A 94 -8.39 -8.27 11.78
CA ILE A 94 -9.35 -7.46 12.32
C ILE A 94 -10.44 -8.15 12.99
#